data_b36113f670b317a215d9ef2d9c437a88
#
_entry.id   b36113f670b317a215d9ef2d9c437a88
#
_cell.length_a   1.000
_cell.length_b   1.000
_cell.length_c   1.000
_cell.angle_alpha   90.00
_cell.angle_beta   90.00
_cell.angle_gamma   90.00
#
_symmetry.space_group_name_H-M   'P 1'
#
loop_
_entity.id
_entity.type
_entity.pdbx_description
1 polymer ?
#
loop_
_entity_poly.entity_id
_entity_poly.type
_entity_poly.pdbx_seq_one_letter_code
_entity_poly.pdbx_strand_id
1 'polypeptide(L)'
;MTDIVKTKQRMKEDPTLKKMVLLSSKSEIILDLDGDCLADAGLMDSVGDGRVDTLAVDLTGDNEFNLYFMDTRNNDLPDVVFYDEKSNGDLRLVGIGEGIEGTLQAAAARVYRTLLAESYESEKVEKALCELDQLVKDARTQLVR
;
A
#
# COMPACT_ATOMS: atom_id res chain seq x y z
N MET A 1 1.97 -5.47 16.49
CA MET A 1 3.13 -5.90 15.65
C MET A 1 2.63 -6.35 14.29
N THR A 2 3.15 -5.74 13.24
CA THR A 2 2.75 -5.95 11.85
C THR A 2 3.43 -7.17 11.25
N ASP A 3 2.87 -8.34 11.47
CA ASP A 3 3.41 -9.61 11.00
C ASP A 3 2.87 -9.92 9.61
N ILE A 4 3.75 -10.12 8.63
CA ILE A 4 3.34 -10.41 7.26
C ILE A 4 2.62 -11.75 7.14
N VAL A 5 2.99 -12.74 7.94
CA VAL A 5 2.33 -14.06 7.96
C VAL A 5 0.89 -13.92 8.44
N LYS A 6 0.67 -13.16 9.51
CA LYS A 6 -0.66 -12.89 10.05
C LYS A 6 -1.52 -12.09 9.06
N THR A 7 -0.92 -11.12 8.37
CA THR A 7 -1.59 -10.33 7.34
C THR A 7 -2.05 -11.21 6.19
N LYS A 8 -1.19 -12.09 5.70
CA LYS A 8 -1.55 -13.06 4.66
C LYS A 8 -2.69 -13.97 5.08
N GLN A 9 -2.67 -14.42 6.33
CA GLN A 9 -3.73 -15.28 6.87
C GLN A 9 -5.08 -14.54 6.91
N ARG A 10 -5.08 -13.30 7.36
CA ARG A 10 -6.29 -12.46 7.37
C ARG A 10 -6.87 -12.28 5.98
N MET A 11 -6.03 -11.98 4.99
CA MET A 11 -6.46 -11.80 3.60
C MET A 11 -6.98 -13.10 2.99
N LYS A 12 -6.41 -14.22 3.37
CA LYS A 12 -6.83 -15.54 2.89
C LYS A 12 -8.20 -15.94 3.42
N GLU A 13 -8.49 -15.57 4.67
CA GLU A 13 -9.74 -15.91 5.36
C GLU A 13 -10.89 -14.94 5.04
N ASP A 14 -10.58 -13.71 4.64
CA ASP A 14 -11.57 -12.69 4.33
C ASP A 14 -11.97 -12.79 2.85
N PRO A 15 -13.23 -13.17 2.52
CA PRO A 15 -13.64 -13.35 1.13
C PRO A 15 -13.49 -12.09 0.27
N THR A 16 -13.68 -10.91 0.85
CA THR A 16 -13.53 -9.64 0.14
C THR A 16 -12.07 -9.37 -0.19
N LEU A 17 -11.18 -9.51 0.79
CA LEU A 17 -9.75 -9.27 0.60
C LEU A 17 -9.09 -10.33 -0.27
N LYS A 18 -9.55 -11.57 -0.17
CA LYS A 18 -9.03 -12.68 -0.97
C LYS A 18 -9.11 -12.39 -2.46
N LYS A 19 -10.18 -11.73 -2.90
CA LYS A 19 -10.38 -11.37 -4.31
C LYS A 19 -9.40 -10.31 -4.79
N MET A 20 -8.83 -9.54 -3.87
CA MET A 20 -7.90 -8.46 -4.19
C MET A 20 -6.46 -8.94 -4.34
N VAL A 21 -6.13 -10.13 -3.82
CA VAL A 21 -4.75 -10.63 -3.83
C VAL A 21 -4.39 -11.18 -5.21
N LEU A 22 -3.44 -10.55 -5.90
CA LEU A 22 -2.90 -11.01 -7.17
C LEU A 22 -1.73 -11.97 -6.97
N LEU A 23 -0.88 -11.65 -6.00
CA LEU A 23 0.32 -12.43 -5.70
C LEU A 23 0.61 -12.36 -4.21
N SER A 24 0.99 -13.50 -3.63
CA SER A 24 1.46 -13.56 -2.26
C SER A 24 2.76 -14.36 -2.23
N SER A 25 3.85 -13.70 -1.87
CA SER A 25 5.16 -14.33 -1.74
C SER A 25 5.64 -14.25 -0.29
N LYS A 26 6.85 -14.71 -0.01
CA LYS A 26 7.42 -14.71 1.33
C LYS A 26 7.50 -13.30 1.94
N SER A 27 7.80 -12.29 1.11
CA SER A 27 8.07 -10.93 1.56
C SER A 27 7.10 -9.87 1.05
N GLU A 28 6.10 -10.25 0.24
CA GLU A 28 5.16 -9.27 -0.31
C GLU A 28 3.78 -9.84 -0.61
N ILE A 29 2.79 -8.95 -0.59
CA ILE A 29 1.41 -9.23 -0.99
C ILE A 29 1.03 -8.16 -1.99
N ILE A 30 0.70 -8.56 -3.22
CA ILE A 30 0.33 -7.63 -4.29
C ILE A 30 -1.18 -7.63 -4.47
N LEU A 31 -1.77 -6.44 -4.51
CA LEU A 31 -3.21 -6.25 -4.49
C LEU A 31 -3.72 -5.57 -5.75
N ASP A 32 -4.88 -6.06 -6.23
CA ASP A 32 -5.71 -5.43 -7.24
C ASP A 32 -6.93 -4.82 -6.53
N LEU A 33 -6.95 -3.50 -6.37
CA LEU A 33 -7.98 -2.83 -5.58
C LEU A 33 -9.27 -2.53 -6.37
N ASP A 34 -9.18 -2.46 -7.69
CA ASP A 34 -10.30 -2.07 -8.57
C ASP A 34 -10.81 -3.16 -9.50
N GLY A 35 -10.22 -4.34 -9.46
CA GLY A 35 -10.68 -5.49 -10.25
C GLY A 35 -10.24 -5.49 -11.71
N ASP A 36 -9.24 -4.70 -12.09
CA ASP A 36 -8.73 -4.62 -13.47
C ASP A 36 -7.62 -5.62 -13.79
N CYS A 37 -7.26 -6.49 -12.85
CA CYS A 37 -6.19 -7.48 -12.94
C CYS A 37 -4.78 -6.89 -13.03
N LEU A 38 -4.63 -5.61 -12.71
CA LEU A 38 -3.34 -4.94 -12.61
C LEU A 38 -3.02 -4.65 -11.14
N ALA A 39 -1.74 -4.63 -10.81
CA ALA A 39 -1.30 -4.33 -9.44
C ALA A 39 -1.55 -2.85 -9.11
N ASP A 40 -2.29 -2.58 -8.04
CA ASP A 40 -2.57 -1.23 -7.57
C ASP A 40 -1.77 -0.89 -6.32
N ALA A 41 -1.56 -1.85 -5.44
CA ALA A 41 -0.85 -1.67 -4.19
C ALA A 41 -0.10 -2.94 -3.80
N GLY A 42 0.87 -2.79 -2.91
CA GLY A 42 1.61 -3.92 -2.36
C GLY A 42 2.02 -3.68 -0.92
N LEU A 43 1.97 -4.73 -0.12
CA LEU A 43 2.47 -4.74 1.25
C LEU A 43 3.76 -5.53 1.26
N MET A 44 4.82 -4.96 1.81
CA MET A 44 6.16 -5.54 1.72
C MET A 44 6.88 -5.59 3.07
N ASP A 45 7.68 -6.64 3.24
CA ASP A 45 8.70 -6.75 4.27
C ASP A 45 10.05 -6.51 3.58
N SER A 46 10.51 -5.27 3.54
CA SER A 46 11.69 -4.89 2.76
C SER A 46 13.02 -5.31 3.38
N VAL A 47 13.03 -5.59 4.69
CA VAL A 47 14.27 -5.94 5.41
C VAL A 47 14.34 -7.42 5.81
N GLY A 48 13.27 -8.19 5.58
CA GLY A 48 13.26 -9.62 5.85
C GLY A 48 13.10 -10.00 7.30
N ASP A 49 12.50 -9.15 8.13
CA ASP A 49 12.29 -9.39 9.56
C ASP A 49 10.91 -9.96 9.91
N GLY A 50 10.10 -10.26 8.90
CA GLY A 50 8.75 -10.79 9.09
C GLY A 50 7.68 -9.72 9.35
N ARG A 51 8.04 -8.45 9.31
CA ARG A 51 7.12 -7.32 9.55
C ARG A 51 6.84 -6.58 8.26
N VAL A 52 5.58 -6.15 8.08
CA VAL A 52 5.23 -5.26 6.97
C VAL A 52 5.74 -3.87 7.30
N ASP A 53 6.69 -3.38 6.52
CA ASP A 53 7.31 -2.06 6.71
C ASP A 53 7.07 -1.11 5.54
N THR A 54 6.50 -1.60 4.44
CA THR A 54 6.30 -0.79 3.24
C THR A 54 4.93 -1.06 2.62
N LEU A 55 4.23 0.02 2.30
CA LEU A 55 3.05 -0.01 1.43
C LEU A 55 3.44 0.69 0.13
N ALA A 56 3.39 -0.04 -0.97
CA ALA A 56 3.69 0.50 -2.29
C ALA A 56 2.42 0.72 -3.08
N VAL A 57 2.38 1.72 -3.93
CA VAL A 57 1.26 1.98 -4.83
C VAL A 57 1.76 2.29 -6.23
N ASP A 58 0.93 1.93 -7.23
CA ASP A 58 1.12 2.30 -8.62
C ASP A 58 0.43 3.64 -8.88
N LEU A 59 1.19 4.72 -8.81
CA LEU A 59 0.65 6.06 -8.97
C LEU A 59 0.39 6.43 -10.43
N THR A 60 1.06 5.77 -11.37
CA THR A 60 0.98 6.10 -12.80
C THR A 60 0.04 5.21 -13.60
N GLY A 61 -0.35 4.07 -13.06
CA GLY A 61 -1.26 3.15 -13.75
C GLY A 61 -0.58 2.21 -14.74
N ASP A 62 0.74 2.02 -14.64
CA ASP A 62 1.54 1.20 -15.55
C ASP A 62 1.80 -0.22 -15.05
N ASN A 63 1.13 -0.65 -14.00
CA ASN A 63 1.31 -1.95 -13.35
C ASN A 63 2.68 -2.12 -12.68
N GLU A 64 3.33 -1.00 -12.36
CA GLU A 64 4.59 -0.96 -11.62
C GLU A 64 4.46 0.00 -10.44
N PHE A 65 5.03 -0.38 -9.29
CA PHE A 65 5.02 0.48 -8.11
C PHE A 65 6.01 1.60 -8.27
N ASN A 66 5.61 2.81 -7.91
CA ASN A 66 6.46 3.98 -7.98
C ASN A 66 6.33 4.92 -6.77
N LEU A 67 5.44 4.63 -5.84
CA LEU A 67 5.31 5.39 -4.60
C LEU A 67 5.34 4.41 -3.43
N TYR A 68 6.21 4.69 -2.46
CA TYR A 68 6.47 3.78 -1.33
C TYR A 68 6.32 4.53 -0.02
N PHE A 69 5.43 4.04 0.84
CA PHE A 69 5.24 4.55 2.19
C PHE A 69 5.92 3.58 3.15
N MET A 70 6.97 4.02 3.82
CA MET A 70 7.79 3.16 4.66
C MET A 70 7.68 3.53 6.14
N ASP A 71 7.62 2.49 6.99
CA ASP A 71 7.69 2.62 8.44
C ASP A 71 9.11 2.28 8.89
N THR A 72 9.94 3.30 9.06
CA THR A 72 11.34 3.12 9.46
C THR A 72 11.52 3.03 10.97
N ARG A 73 10.49 3.39 11.74
CA ARG A 73 10.52 3.40 13.21
C ARG A 73 9.87 2.20 13.87
N ASN A 74 9.30 1.28 13.07
CA ASN A 74 8.60 0.09 13.56
C ASN A 74 7.44 0.42 14.50
N ASN A 75 6.70 1.48 14.21
CA ASN A 75 5.54 1.92 15.00
C ASN A 75 4.20 1.72 14.31
N ASP A 76 4.19 0.97 13.20
CA ASP A 76 3.01 0.68 12.37
C ASP A 76 2.40 1.92 11.71
N LEU A 77 3.19 2.98 11.56
CA LEU A 77 2.81 4.19 10.83
C LEU A 77 3.91 4.55 9.82
N PRO A 78 3.54 4.84 8.56
CA PRO A 78 4.53 5.25 7.57
C PRO A 78 5.08 6.65 7.92
N ASP A 79 6.39 6.77 8.01
CA ASP A 79 7.07 8.00 8.35
C ASP A 79 7.95 8.55 7.24
N VAL A 80 8.18 7.78 6.18
CA VAL A 80 9.00 8.19 5.03
C VAL A 80 8.26 7.82 3.74
N VAL A 81 8.31 8.72 2.75
CA VAL A 81 7.69 8.50 1.45
C VAL A 81 8.76 8.63 0.36
N PHE A 82 8.88 7.60 -0.47
CA PHE A 82 9.78 7.62 -1.63
C PHE A 82 8.98 7.56 -2.92
N TYR A 83 9.42 8.30 -3.92
CA TYR A 83 8.81 8.33 -5.24
C TYR A 83 9.82 7.95 -6.32
N ASP A 84 9.48 6.98 -7.15
CA ASP A 84 10.23 6.57 -8.33
C ASP A 84 9.44 7.01 -9.57
N GLU A 85 9.69 8.22 -10.01
CA GLU A 85 8.95 8.85 -11.11
C GLU A 85 9.01 8.06 -12.41
N LYS A 86 10.14 7.40 -12.67
CA LYS A 86 10.41 6.69 -13.91
C LYS A 86 10.26 5.18 -13.80
N SER A 87 9.88 4.67 -12.64
CA SER A 87 9.78 3.24 -12.34
C SER A 87 11.04 2.46 -12.70
N ASN A 88 12.22 3.07 -12.46
CA ASN A 88 13.52 2.49 -12.81
C ASN A 88 14.37 2.14 -11.59
N GLY A 89 13.81 2.21 -10.38
CA GLY A 89 14.52 1.93 -9.14
C GLY A 89 15.24 3.14 -8.55
N ASP A 90 15.17 4.29 -9.19
CA ASP A 90 15.78 5.54 -8.71
C ASP A 90 14.83 6.25 -7.76
N LEU A 91 14.79 5.81 -6.51
CA LEU A 91 13.91 6.32 -5.49
C LEU A 91 14.35 7.69 -4.99
N ARG A 92 13.42 8.63 -4.94
CA ARG A 92 13.65 9.97 -4.38
C ARG A 92 12.75 10.21 -3.20
N LEU A 93 13.30 10.88 -2.19
CA LEU A 93 12.52 11.40 -1.09
C LEU A 93 11.63 12.50 -1.66
N VAL A 94 10.38 12.49 -1.30
CA VAL A 94 9.34 13.05 -2.08
C VAL A 94 9.09 14.49 -2.29
N GLY A 95 8.59 14.82 -3.38
CA GLY A 95 7.90 16.00 -3.85
C GLY A 95 6.96 15.67 -5.00
N ILE A 96 5.92 14.88 -4.77
CA ILE A 96 4.97 14.52 -5.84
C ILE A 96 3.90 15.58 -6.09
N GLY A 97 3.85 16.59 -5.23
CA GLY A 97 2.90 17.69 -5.37
C GLY A 97 2.34 18.10 -4.03
N GLU A 98 2.06 19.38 -3.90
CA GLU A 98 1.56 19.95 -2.66
C GLU A 98 0.22 19.32 -2.27
N GLY A 99 0.16 18.71 -1.09
CA GLY A 99 -1.03 18.08 -0.55
C GLY A 99 -1.25 16.62 -0.98
N ILE A 100 -0.70 16.18 -2.11
CA ILE A 100 -0.91 14.80 -2.60
C ILE A 100 -0.25 13.80 -1.66
N GLU A 101 1.02 13.99 -1.35
CA GLU A 101 1.77 13.09 -0.49
C GLU A 101 1.17 12.98 0.91
N GLY A 102 0.73 14.10 1.48
CA GLY A 102 0.10 14.13 2.80
C GLY A 102 -1.23 13.39 2.82
N THR A 103 -2.04 13.56 1.79
CA THR A 103 -3.33 12.87 1.64
C THR A 103 -3.14 11.37 1.47
N LEU A 104 -2.21 10.96 0.61
CA LEU A 104 -1.92 9.55 0.39
C LEU A 104 -1.26 8.91 1.60
N GLN A 105 -0.38 9.63 2.30
CA GLN A 105 0.24 9.13 3.53
C GLN A 105 -0.80 8.89 4.63
N ALA A 106 -1.79 9.76 4.77
CA ALA A 106 -2.88 9.56 5.72
C ALA A 106 -3.72 8.33 5.37
N ALA A 107 -4.00 8.11 4.07
CA ALA A 107 -4.71 6.91 3.61
C ALA A 107 -3.88 5.64 3.85
N ALA A 108 -2.58 5.69 3.59
CA ALA A 108 -1.68 4.57 3.87
C ALA A 108 -1.65 4.24 5.36
N ALA A 109 -1.62 5.25 6.23
CA ALA A 109 -1.67 5.06 7.69
C ALA A 109 -2.97 4.37 8.12
N ARG A 110 -4.09 4.69 7.50
CA ARG A 110 -5.37 4.02 7.79
C ARG A 110 -5.33 2.55 7.38
N VAL A 111 -4.71 2.21 6.25
CA VAL A 111 -4.52 0.82 5.84
C VAL A 111 -3.68 0.07 6.89
N TYR A 112 -2.57 0.66 7.33
CA TYR A 112 -1.74 0.07 8.38
C TYR A 112 -2.55 -0.19 9.66
N ARG A 113 -3.30 0.81 10.13
CA ARG A 113 -4.05 0.71 11.38
C ARG A 113 -5.20 -0.28 11.33
N THR A 114 -5.81 -0.47 10.17
CA THR A 114 -6.99 -1.34 10.04
C THR A 114 -6.59 -2.77 9.66
N LEU A 115 -5.74 -2.94 8.66
CA LEU A 115 -5.34 -4.27 8.19
C LEU A 115 -4.45 -4.99 9.21
N LEU A 116 -3.59 -4.24 9.89
CA LEU A 116 -2.56 -4.79 10.78
C LEU A 116 -2.93 -4.67 12.26
N ALA A 117 -4.12 -4.15 12.57
CA ALA A 117 -4.59 -4.01 13.94
C ALA A 117 -4.84 -5.37 14.61
N GLU A 118 -4.71 -5.43 15.93
CA GLU A 118 -5.01 -6.64 16.69
C GLU A 118 -6.50 -6.97 16.59
N SER A 119 -7.38 -5.98 16.74
CA SER A 119 -8.82 -6.13 16.54
C SER A 119 -9.17 -5.86 15.08
N TYR A 120 -9.07 -6.92 14.27
CA TYR A 120 -9.33 -6.85 12.84
C TYR A 120 -10.83 -6.75 12.56
N GLU A 121 -11.20 -5.73 11.75
CA GLU A 121 -12.57 -5.55 11.28
C GLU A 121 -12.56 -5.40 9.75
N SER A 122 -13.11 -6.39 9.06
CA SER A 122 -13.11 -6.49 7.60
C SER A 122 -13.66 -5.23 6.90
N GLU A 123 -14.76 -4.68 7.41
CA GLU A 123 -15.39 -3.50 6.82
C GLU A 123 -14.49 -2.27 6.86
N LYS A 124 -13.74 -2.10 7.93
CA LYS A 124 -12.81 -0.97 8.08
C LYS A 124 -11.62 -1.12 7.13
N VAL A 125 -11.11 -2.32 6.97
CA VAL A 125 -10.01 -2.61 6.05
C VAL A 125 -10.44 -2.37 4.61
N GLU A 126 -11.61 -2.88 4.22
CA GLU A 126 -12.15 -2.67 2.89
C GLU A 126 -12.33 -1.19 2.58
N LYS A 127 -12.89 -0.44 3.52
CA LYS A 127 -13.07 1.01 3.37
C LYS A 127 -11.74 1.74 3.22
N ALA A 128 -10.73 1.37 4.01
CA ALA A 128 -9.40 1.97 3.94
C ALA A 128 -8.73 1.70 2.59
N LEU A 129 -8.83 0.49 2.08
CA LEU A 129 -8.27 0.12 0.77
C LEU A 129 -8.98 0.83 -0.39
N CYS A 130 -10.32 0.91 -0.35
CA CYS A 130 -11.10 1.64 -1.35
C CYS A 130 -10.77 3.13 -1.35
N GLU A 131 -10.60 3.72 -0.19
CA GLU A 131 -10.20 5.12 -0.04
C GLU A 131 -8.81 5.36 -0.64
N LEU A 132 -7.86 4.47 -0.35
CA LEU A 132 -6.52 4.56 -0.91
C LEU A 132 -6.56 4.49 -2.43
N ASP A 133 -7.32 3.55 -2.99
CA ASP A 133 -7.47 3.39 -4.44
C ASP A 133 -8.03 4.66 -5.08
N GLN A 134 -9.08 5.24 -4.50
CA GLN A 134 -9.69 6.46 -5.03
C GLN A 134 -8.72 7.65 -4.99
N LEU A 135 -7.99 7.79 -3.90
CA LEU A 135 -7.01 8.88 -3.75
C LEU A 135 -5.83 8.71 -4.72
N VAL A 136 -5.40 7.49 -4.98
CA VAL A 136 -4.35 7.22 -5.97
C VAL A 136 -4.82 7.61 -7.38
N LYS A 137 -6.06 7.28 -7.74
CA LYS A 137 -6.65 7.65 -9.04
C LYS A 137 -6.79 9.16 -9.18
N ASP A 138 -7.20 9.85 -8.12
CA ASP A 138 -7.29 11.31 -8.11
C ASP A 138 -5.91 11.93 -8.29
N ALA A 139 -4.89 11.39 -7.65
CA ALA A 139 -3.52 11.85 -7.78
C ALA A 139 -2.97 11.65 -9.20
N ARG A 140 -3.29 10.52 -9.85
CA ARG A 140 -2.92 10.27 -11.25
C ARG A 140 -3.42 11.38 -12.16
N THR A 141 -4.66 11.79 -11.96
CA THR A 141 -5.29 12.85 -12.77
C THR A 141 -4.54 14.17 -12.63
N GLN A 142 -4.00 14.45 -11.46
CA GLN A 142 -3.25 15.68 -11.20
C GLN A 142 -1.82 15.64 -11.75
N LEU A 143 -1.21 14.44 -11.81
CA LEU A 143 0.17 14.25 -12.26
C LEU A 143 0.30 14.11 -13.77
N VAL A 144 -0.71 13.55 -14.43
CA VAL A 144 -0.76 13.37 -15.90
C VAL A 144 -1.36 14.62 -16.52
N ARG A 145 -0.50 15.52 -16.94
CA ARG A 145 -0.92 16.75 -17.61
C ARG A 145 -0.15 16.96 -18.90
#